data_ea3cebf92ee2cd5fa40687848b6594b0
#
_entry.id   ea3cebf92ee2cd5fa40687848b6594b0
#
_cell.length_a   1.000
_cell.length_b   1.000
_cell.length_c   1.000
_cell.angle_alpha   90.00
_cell.angle_beta   90.00
_cell.angle_gamma   90.00
#
_symmetry.space_group_name_H-M   'P 1'
#
loop_
_entity.id
_entity.type
_entity.pdbx_description
1 polymer ?
#
loop_
_entity_poly.entity_id
_entity_poly.type
_entity_poly.pdbx_seq_one_letter_code
_entity_poly.pdbx_strand_id
1 'polypeptide(L)'
;MVEGEGSGIALMDKTARGNASQFFIAGQLCRMGYSAVVTLGNTPNTDILCSNVEGTKFVHIQVKTYVPGIRTCSVGRKAEKEFGPNFFWILGGIPQWGSDVPFEYYIIPSAVMAKNVKEKSDHWLATPG
;
A
#
# COMPACT_ATOMS: atom_id res chain seq x y z
N MET A 1 15.89 -17.03 -15.00
CA MET A 1 15.03 -16.51 -15.12
C MET A 1 14.57 -16.35 -16.42
N VAL A 2 13.76 -16.26 -16.80
CA VAL A 2 13.43 -16.30 -17.96
C VAL A 2 13.12 -15.21 -18.53
N GLU A 3 13.22 -14.91 -19.29
CA GLU A 3 13.01 -13.97 -19.78
C GLU A 3 12.42 -14.01 -20.91
N GLY A 4 12.54 -13.89 -21.56
CA GLY A 4 12.26 -14.02 -22.72
C GLY A 4 10.96 -13.74 -23.12
N GLU A 5 10.37 -14.19 -22.82
CA GLU A 5 9.29 -14.07 -23.22
C GLU A 5 8.72 -12.90 -23.11
N GLY A 6 9.20 -12.06 -22.89
CA GLY A 6 8.67 -10.87 -22.72
C GLY A 6 7.86 -10.30 -23.73
N SER A 7 7.89 -10.74 -24.76
CA SER A 7 7.21 -10.05 -25.67
C SER A 7 5.85 -9.79 -25.22
N GLY A 8 5.12 -10.45 -25.04
CA GLY A 8 3.85 -10.11 -24.69
C GLY A 8 3.78 -9.88 -23.27
N ILE A 9 4.31 -8.85 -22.82
CA ILE A 9 4.39 -8.67 -21.47
C ILE A 9 3.09 -8.72 -20.80
N ALA A 10 2.82 -9.74 -20.12
CA ALA A 10 1.64 -9.85 -19.31
C ALA A 10 1.76 -8.93 -18.13
N LEU A 11 0.67 -8.35 -17.72
CA LEU A 11 0.65 -7.59 -16.50
C LEU A 11 0.99 -8.49 -15.33
N MET A 12 1.73 -7.97 -14.39
CA MET A 12 2.03 -8.70 -13.19
C MET A 12 0.73 -9.09 -12.49
N ASP A 13 0.66 -10.31 -12.03
CA ASP A 13 -0.48 -10.79 -11.29
C ASP A 13 -0.75 -9.87 -10.10
N LYS A 14 -2.01 -9.62 -9.83
CA LYS A 14 -2.41 -8.69 -8.79
C LYS A 14 -1.88 -9.12 -7.42
N THR A 15 -1.94 -10.42 -7.13
CA THR A 15 -1.44 -10.94 -5.86
C THR A 15 0.07 -10.77 -5.76
N ALA A 16 0.78 -11.07 -6.82
CA ALA A 16 2.23 -10.92 -6.82
C ALA A 16 2.64 -9.47 -6.68
N ARG A 17 1.90 -8.57 -7.31
CA ARG A 17 2.19 -7.15 -7.21
C ARG A 17 1.93 -6.63 -5.80
N GLY A 18 0.86 -7.10 -5.17
CA GLY A 18 0.57 -6.76 -3.78
C GLY A 18 1.66 -7.25 -2.84
N ASN A 19 2.14 -8.47 -3.05
CA ASN A 19 3.24 -8.99 -2.25
C ASN A 19 4.51 -8.18 -2.45
N ALA A 20 4.82 -7.85 -3.70
CA ALA A 20 6.00 -7.04 -3.99
C ALA A 20 5.91 -5.69 -3.27
N SER A 21 4.74 -5.08 -3.25
CA SER A 21 4.53 -3.82 -2.57
C SER A 21 4.81 -3.94 -1.08
N GLN A 22 4.29 -4.98 -0.44
CA GLN A 22 4.50 -5.18 0.99
C GLN A 22 5.98 -5.35 1.33
N PHE A 23 6.69 -6.15 0.55
CA PHE A 23 8.11 -6.38 0.81
C PHE A 23 8.96 -5.14 0.52
N PHE A 24 8.65 -4.38 -0.53
CA PHE A 24 9.36 -3.13 -0.80
C PHE A 24 9.16 -2.14 0.33
N ILE A 25 7.93 -1.99 0.80
CA ILE A 25 7.62 -1.04 1.86
C ILE A 25 8.29 -1.49 3.16
N ALA A 26 8.19 -2.76 3.52
CA ALA A 26 8.82 -3.26 4.73
C ALA A 26 10.35 -3.06 4.65
N GLY A 27 10.93 -3.33 3.49
CA GLY A 27 12.37 -3.13 3.30
C GLY A 27 12.75 -1.67 3.45
N GLN A 28 11.95 -0.76 2.92
CA GLN A 28 12.23 0.65 3.02
C GLN A 28 12.15 1.13 4.48
N LEU A 29 11.16 0.65 5.21
CA LEU A 29 11.03 0.99 6.63
C LEU A 29 12.23 0.49 7.42
N CYS A 30 12.70 -0.70 7.10
CA CYS A 30 13.90 -1.24 7.74
C CYS A 30 15.12 -0.38 7.43
N ARG A 31 15.25 0.10 6.19
CA ARG A 31 16.36 0.98 5.83
C ARG A 31 16.32 2.29 6.60
N MET A 32 15.13 2.74 6.97
CA MET A 32 14.96 3.96 7.74
C MET A 32 15.21 3.76 9.24
N GLY A 33 15.48 2.54 9.65
CA GLY A 33 15.82 2.27 11.05
C GLY A 33 14.69 1.67 11.88
N TYR A 34 13.54 1.40 11.26
CA TYR A 34 12.44 0.78 12.01
C TYR A 34 12.55 -0.73 11.93
N SER A 35 11.82 -1.40 12.80
CA SER A 35 11.66 -2.85 12.71
C SER A 35 10.32 -3.11 12.06
N ALA A 36 10.32 -3.69 10.88
CA ALA A 36 9.11 -3.91 10.12
C ALA A 36 9.02 -5.36 9.68
N VAL A 37 7.87 -5.99 9.93
CA VAL A 37 7.65 -7.37 9.52
C VAL A 37 6.36 -7.46 8.72
N VAL A 38 6.38 -8.26 7.67
CA VAL A 38 5.20 -8.55 6.89
C VAL A 38 4.43 -9.64 7.61
N THR A 39 3.13 -9.42 7.83
CA THR A 39 2.33 -10.42 8.53
C THR A 39 2.00 -11.56 7.60
N LEU A 40 1.75 -12.72 8.16
CA LEU A 40 1.39 -13.89 7.39
C LEU A 40 -0.11 -14.06 7.34
N GLY A 41 -0.58 -14.52 6.19
CA GLY A 41 -1.97 -14.93 6.05
C GLY A 41 -2.96 -13.81 6.26
N ASN A 42 -3.97 -14.09 7.02
CA ASN A 42 -5.12 -13.22 7.12
C ASN A 42 -5.16 -12.39 8.38
N THR A 43 -4.06 -11.75 8.73
CA THR A 43 -4.07 -10.85 9.88
C THR A 43 -4.99 -9.68 9.55
N PRO A 44 -6.06 -9.48 10.30
CA PRO A 44 -7.03 -8.44 9.95
C PRO A 44 -6.41 -7.06 9.94
N ASN A 45 -6.64 -6.35 8.84
CA ASN A 45 -6.26 -4.94 8.69
C ASN A 45 -4.79 -4.62 8.89
N THR A 46 -3.92 -5.61 8.89
CA THR A 46 -2.49 -5.36 9.12
C THR A 46 -1.66 -6.19 8.16
N ASP A 47 -1.03 -5.53 7.20
CA ASP A 47 -0.11 -6.19 6.28
C ASP A 47 1.32 -6.12 6.80
N ILE A 48 1.66 -5.03 7.48
CA ILE A 48 2.99 -4.82 8.04
C ILE A 48 2.82 -4.33 9.47
N LEU A 49 3.56 -4.93 10.38
CA LEU A 49 3.65 -4.45 11.75
C LEU A 49 5.01 -3.78 11.88
N CYS A 50 5.02 -2.53 12.33
CA CYS A 50 6.23 -1.74 12.35
C CYS A 50 6.44 -1.17 13.76
N SER A 51 7.67 -1.23 14.23
CA SER A 51 7.99 -0.66 15.55
C SER A 51 9.25 0.20 15.46
N ASN A 52 9.43 1.02 16.51
CA ASN A 52 10.69 1.72 16.66
C ASN A 52 11.78 0.70 17.03
N VAL A 53 13.03 1.15 17.03
CA VAL A 53 14.16 0.27 17.30
C VAL A 53 14.04 -0.39 18.66
N GLU A 54 13.53 0.35 19.64
CA GLU A 54 13.43 -0.18 21.01
C GLU A 54 12.29 -1.17 21.18
N GLY A 55 11.38 -1.25 20.21
CA GLY A 55 10.24 -2.14 20.35
C GLY A 55 9.20 -1.67 21.36
N THR A 56 9.18 -0.38 21.64
CA THR A 56 8.25 0.16 22.63
C THR A 56 7.02 0.80 22.01
N LYS A 57 7.07 1.14 20.73
CA LYS A 57 5.94 1.74 20.02
C LYS A 57 5.71 0.99 18.73
N PHE A 58 4.46 0.65 18.47
CA PHE A 58 4.09 -0.13 17.29
C PHE A 58 3.02 0.57 16.50
N VAL A 59 3.06 0.42 15.18
CA VAL A 59 2.01 0.89 14.30
C VAL A 59 1.61 -0.26 13.37
N HIS A 60 0.36 -0.24 12.97
CA HIS A 60 -0.20 -1.19 12.04
C HIS A 60 -0.28 -0.54 10.68
N ILE A 61 0.11 -1.24 9.64
CA ILE A 61 0.11 -0.70 8.28
C ILE A 61 -0.69 -1.60 7.36
N GLN A 62 -1.63 -0.99 6.66
CA GLN A 62 -2.37 -1.65 5.59
C GLN A 62 -1.82 -1.13 4.29
N VAL A 63 -1.45 -2.01 3.38
CA VAL A 63 -0.86 -1.64 2.10
C VAL A 63 -1.90 -1.79 1.00
N LYS A 64 -1.97 -0.80 0.14
CA LYS A 64 -2.74 -0.88 -1.10
C LYS A 64 -1.79 -0.57 -2.24
N THR A 65 -1.98 -1.26 -3.35
CA THR A 65 -1.00 -1.25 -4.43
C THR A 65 -1.61 -0.71 -5.72
N TYR A 66 -0.83 0.04 -6.44
CA TYR A 66 -1.24 0.56 -7.75
C TYR A 66 -0.03 0.54 -8.69
N VAL A 67 -0.28 0.78 -9.96
CA VAL A 67 0.79 0.91 -10.95
C VAL A 67 1.06 2.40 -11.14
N PRO A 68 2.31 2.84 -11.01
CA PRO A 68 2.63 4.25 -11.21
C PRO A 68 2.17 4.76 -12.57
N GLY A 69 1.66 5.97 -12.58
CA GLY A 69 1.10 6.55 -13.80
C GLY A 69 -0.40 6.44 -13.87
N ILE A 70 -0.99 5.57 -13.07
CA ILE A 70 -2.42 5.46 -12.95
C ILE A 70 -2.84 6.38 -11.80
N ARG A 71 -3.85 7.20 -12.04
CA ARG A 71 -4.20 8.23 -11.08
C ARG A 71 -5.02 7.75 -9.90
N THR A 72 -5.51 6.53 -9.94
CA THR A 72 -6.39 6.05 -8.91
C THR A 72 -5.79 4.83 -8.24
N CYS A 73 -6.05 4.71 -6.94
CA CYS A 73 -5.69 3.54 -6.17
C CYS A 73 -6.93 3.11 -5.42
N SER A 74 -7.35 1.87 -5.63
CA SER A 74 -8.54 1.37 -4.97
C SER A 74 -8.20 1.02 -3.53
N VAL A 75 -8.85 1.67 -2.59
CA VAL A 75 -8.60 1.41 -1.17
C VAL A 75 -9.78 0.73 -0.48
N GLY A 76 -10.95 0.71 -1.13
CA GLY A 76 -12.11 0.04 -0.58
C GLY A 76 -12.82 0.88 0.48
N ARG A 77 -14.03 0.46 0.85
CA ARG A 77 -14.84 1.20 1.81
C ARG A 77 -14.27 1.15 3.21
N LYS A 78 -13.49 0.13 3.50
CA LYS A 78 -12.86 0.01 4.81
C LYS A 78 -12.03 1.25 5.13
N ALA A 79 -11.49 1.92 4.12
CA ALA A 79 -10.67 3.10 4.33
C ALA A 79 -11.45 4.30 4.84
N GLU A 80 -12.78 4.27 4.78
CA GLU A 80 -13.58 5.35 5.35
C GLU A 80 -13.60 5.31 6.86
N LYS A 81 -13.19 4.21 7.45
CA LYS A 81 -13.19 4.06 8.88
C LYS A 81 -11.84 4.45 9.45
N GLU A 82 -11.86 5.18 10.55
CA GLU A 82 -10.63 5.52 11.24
C GLU A 82 -10.27 4.40 12.19
N PHE A 83 -9.04 3.91 12.11
CA PHE A 83 -8.58 2.80 12.94
C PHE A 83 -7.66 3.26 14.07
N GLY A 84 -7.58 4.56 14.31
CA GLY A 84 -6.80 5.09 15.43
C GLY A 84 -5.45 5.65 15.01
N PRO A 85 -4.75 6.29 15.96
CA PRO A 85 -3.50 7.00 15.64
C PRO A 85 -2.32 6.06 15.32
N ASN A 86 -2.43 4.78 15.64
CA ASN A 86 -1.37 3.84 15.37
C ASN A 86 -1.61 3.04 14.10
N PHE A 87 -2.52 3.49 13.25
CA PHE A 87 -2.83 2.80 12.02
C PHE A 87 -2.54 3.71 10.84
N PHE A 88 -1.81 3.19 9.86
CA PHE A 88 -1.43 3.93 8.67
C PHE A 88 -1.76 3.13 7.42
N TRP A 89 -2.14 3.83 6.38
CA TRP A 89 -2.23 3.26 5.05
C TRP A 89 -0.96 3.62 4.30
N ILE A 90 -0.41 2.67 3.56
CA ILE A 90 0.68 2.99 2.65
C ILE A 90 0.24 2.55 1.26
N LEU A 91 0.25 3.50 0.34
CA LEU A 91 -0.08 3.22 -1.06
C LEU A 91 1.23 2.95 -1.76
N GLY A 92 1.39 1.74 -2.28
CA GLY A 92 2.62 1.32 -2.94
C GLY A 92 2.46 1.29 -4.44
N GLY A 93 3.25 2.06 -5.14
CA GLY A 93 3.26 2.10 -6.59
C GLY A 93 4.33 1.17 -7.13
N ILE A 94 3.91 0.04 -7.66
CA ILE A 94 4.83 -0.97 -8.17
C ILE A 94 4.81 -0.91 -9.69
N PRO A 95 5.92 -0.49 -10.32
CA PRO A 95 5.97 -0.47 -11.79
C PRO A 95 5.99 -1.87 -12.34
N GLN A 96 5.59 -1.99 -13.59
CA GLN A 96 5.61 -3.27 -14.26
C GLN A 96 7.04 -3.72 -14.50
N TRP A 97 7.24 -5.00 -14.54
CA TRP A 97 8.55 -5.57 -14.75
C TRP A 97 9.12 -5.06 -16.09
N GLY A 98 10.35 -4.65 -16.06
CA GLY A 98 11.00 -4.11 -17.24
C GLY A 98 10.83 -2.61 -17.44
N SER A 99 10.02 -1.97 -16.60
CA SER A 99 9.84 -0.52 -16.69
C SER A 99 10.99 0.21 -15.99
N ASP A 100 11.29 1.42 -16.46
CA ASP A 100 12.28 2.25 -15.81
C ASP A 100 11.67 3.09 -14.70
N VAL A 101 10.37 3.06 -14.53
CA VAL A 101 9.69 3.87 -13.53
C VAL A 101 10.08 3.38 -12.14
N PRO A 102 10.49 4.26 -11.26
CA PRO A 102 10.88 3.83 -9.92
C PRO A 102 9.69 3.45 -9.06
N PHE A 103 9.95 2.63 -8.06
CA PHE A 103 8.98 2.35 -7.02
C PHE A 103 8.68 3.64 -6.25
N GLU A 104 7.42 3.82 -5.92
CA GLU A 104 7.00 4.98 -5.13
C GLU A 104 6.03 4.54 -4.05
N TYR A 105 5.85 5.37 -3.02
CA TYR A 105 4.88 5.05 -1.98
C TYR A 105 4.45 6.33 -1.26
N TYR A 106 3.27 6.26 -0.65
CA TYR A 106 2.71 7.36 0.11
C TYR A 106 2.21 6.83 1.44
N ILE A 107 2.56 7.51 2.54
CA ILE A 107 2.16 7.12 3.89
C ILE A 107 1.04 8.04 4.33
N ILE A 108 -0.08 7.48 4.70
CA ILE A 108 -1.28 8.25 5.03
C ILE A 108 -1.84 7.77 6.36
N PRO A 109 -1.90 8.65 7.38
CA PRO A 109 -2.53 8.28 8.65
C PRO A 109 -3.99 7.88 8.44
N SER A 110 -4.46 6.96 9.26
CA SER A 110 -5.81 6.44 9.11
C SER A 110 -6.87 7.55 9.15
N ALA A 111 -6.72 8.52 10.02
CA ALA A 111 -7.68 9.62 10.12
C ALA A 111 -7.73 10.44 8.82
N VAL A 112 -6.57 10.67 8.22
CA VAL A 112 -6.49 11.44 6.97
C VAL A 112 -7.12 10.64 5.84
N MET A 113 -6.84 9.34 5.78
CA MET A 113 -7.40 8.48 4.75
C MET A 113 -8.92 8.43 4.87
N ALA A 114 -9.42 8.26 6.10
CA ALA A 114 -10.87 8.17 6.31
C ALA A 114 -11.57 9.44 5.84
N LYS A 115 -11.00 10.59 6.15
CA LYS A 115 -11.57 11.85 5.74
C LYS A 115 -11.55 12.00 4.22
N ASN A 116 -10.42 11.72 3.60
CA ASN A 116 -10.29 11.88 2.15
C ASN A 116 -11.20 10.94 1.38
N VAL A 117 -11.28 9.69 1.78
CA VAL A 117 -12.10 8.71 1.10
C VAL A 117 -13.57 9.06 1.26
N LYS A 118 -13.98 9.47 2.44
CA LYS A 118 -15.36 9.83 2.69
C LYS A 118 -15.74 11.06 1.90
N GLU A 119 -14.89 12.06 1.84
CA GLU A 119 -15.17 13.27 1.06
C GLU A 119 -15.31 12.95 -0.42
N LYS A 120 -14.47 12.10 -0.96
CA LYS A 120 -14.58 11.70 -2.35
C LYS A 120 -15.86 10.92 -2.60
N SER A 121 -16.22 10.03 -1.71
CA SER A 121 -17.44 9.26 -1.83
C SER A 121 -18.65 10.19 -1.81
N ASP A 122 -18.68 11.14 -0.88
CA ASP A 122 -19.76 12.10 -0.78
C ASP A 122 -19.83 12.97 -2.04
N HIS A 123 -18.68 13.37 -2.55
CA HIS A 123 -18.62 14.16 -3.77
C HIS A 123 -19.22 13.39 -4.96
N TRP A 124 -18.87 12.12 -5.08
CA TRP A 124 -19.39 11.31 -6.16
C TRP A 124 -20.91 11.16 -6.08
N LEU A 125 -21.43 11.01 -4.88
CA LEU A 125 -22.88 10.90 -4.69
C LEU A 125 -23.58 12.22 -4.98
N ALA A 126 -22.91 13.32 -4.71
CA ALA A 126 -23.50 14.64 -4.93
C ALA A 126 -23.38 15.11 -6.38
N THR A 127 -22.43 14.58 -7.12
CA THR A 127 -22.15 15.01 -8.47
C THR A 127 -22.10 13.79 -9.38
N PRO A 128 -23.23 13.20 -9.66
CA PRO A 128 -23.26 12.02 -10.49
C PRO A 128 -22.89 12.40 -11.93
N GLY A 129 -22.18 11.58 -12.55
CA GLY A 129 -21.83 11.92 -13.91
C GLY A 129 -20.48 11.45 -14.31
#